data_bb12366dce2b06c5eb8347ffff829243
#
_entry.id   bb12366dce2b06c5eb8347ffff829243
#
_cell.length_a   1.000
_cell.length_b   1.000
_cell.length_c   1.000
_cell.angle_alpha   90.00
_cell.angle_beta   90.00
_cell.angle_gamma   90.00
#
_symmetry.space_group_name_H-M   'P 1'
#
loop_
_entity.id
_entity.type
_entity.pdbx_description
1 polymer ?
#
loop_
_entity_poly.entity_id
_entity_poly.type
_entity_poly.pdbx_seq_one_letter_code
_entity_poly.pdbx_strand_id
1 'polypeptide(L)'
;MYVNGVFIDDTFAEAFPMRAARIVVTAVNARWAREAALKLTGFATSVIACKCEAAIERELEPHETPDARPGISVLLFAMDTEGLGKRLVERIGQTVITCPTTSCFDGLPGAETRLTPGKSLRVFGDGFQGSKVVGNDRFWRVPVMDGECLLQESFGVAKGVGGGNFIILGADSRSTLAAAEASVAAIANMEGVILPFPGGIARSGSKVGSRRYKGLAASTNDAFCPTLRPLTASSLPDDVDSVLEIVLDGLDEESIRRAMRAGITAACLPGIRAITAGNYGGKLGPHHFPLRSILDEKAEAGARP
;
A
#
# COMPACT_ATOMS: atom_id res chain seq x y z
N MET A 1 27.05 -4.53 -4.42
CA MET A 1 27.08 -4.33 -5.89
C MET A 1 26.82 -2.86 -6.21
N TYR A 2 26.97 -2.43 -7.47
CA TYR A 2 26.66 -1.06 -7.90
C TYR A 2 25.63 -1.08 -9.04
N VAL A 3 24.67 -0.16 -8.98
CA VAL A 3 23.69 0.09 -10.04
C VAL A 3 23.74 1.58 -10.36
N ASN A 4 24.03 1.94 -11.62
CA ASN A 4 24.20 3.33 -12.06
C ASN A 4 25.13 4.19 -11.16
N GLY A 5 26.17 3.56 -10.58
CA GLY A 5 27.12 4.25 -9.69
C GLY A 5 26.68 4.34 -8.23
N VAL A 6 25.48 3.89 -7.88
CA VAL A 6 24.95 3.85 -6.50
C VAL A 6 25.28 2.49 -5.87
N PHE A 7 25.80 2.50 -4.66
CA PHE A 7 26.08 1.28 -3.90
C PHE A 7 24.79 0.64 -3.39
N ILE A 8 24.61 -0.65 -3.68
CA ILE A 8 23.50 -1.46 -3.14
C ILE A 8 24.08 -2.35 -2.04
N ASP A 9 23.58 -2.13 -0.83
CA ASP A 9 24.01 -2.87 0.34
C ASP A 9 23.69 -4.37 0.26
N ASP A 10 24.48 -5.18 0.94
CA ASP A 10 24.26 -6.63 1.05
C ASP A 10 23.35 -6.90 2.25
N THR A 11 22.10 -6.57 2.08
CA THR A 11 21.09 -6.66 3.13
C THR A 11 19.74 -7.07 2.56
N PHE A 12 18.75 -7.20 3.39
CA PHE A 12 17.39 -7.58 3.00
C PHE A 12 16.34 -6.70 3.68
N ALA A 13 15.22 -6.49 3.03
CA ALA A 13 14.03 -5.98 3.66
C ALA A 13 13.29 -7.10 4.38
N GLU A 14 12.80 -6.84 5.56
CA GLU A 14 12.03 -7.80 6.36
C GLU A 14 10.55 -7.38 6.39
N ALA A 15 9.67 -8.32 6.03
CA ALA A 15 8.25 -8.10 5.90
C ALA A 15 7.42 -9.19 6.60
N PHE A 16 6.17 -8.91 6.85
CA PHE A 16 5.29 -9.73 7.67
C PHE A 16 3.95 -10.03 6.96
N PRO A 17 3.29 -11.15 7.33
CA PRO A 17 2.03 -11.53 6.71
C PRO A 17 0.90 -10.59 7.12
N MET A 18 0.06 -10.24 6.15
CA MET A 18 -1.17 -9.46 6.33
C MET A 18 -2.37 -10.15 5.67
N ARG A 19 -3.54 -9.54 5.82
CA ARG A 19 -4.76 -9.85 5.07
C ARG A 19 -5.10 -8.66 4.21
N ALA A 20 -5.44 -8.92 2.95
CA ALA A 20 -5.72 -7.89 1.96
C ALA A 20 -7.11 -8.04 1.34
N ALA A 21 -7.72 -6.93 1.00
CA ALA A 21 -8.88 -6.85 0.13
C ALA A 21 -8.61 -5.85 -0.99
N ARG A 22 -9.10 -6.14 -2.20
CA ARG A 22 -9.15 -5.19 -3.31
C ARG A 22 -10.56 -4.66 -3.42
N ILE A 23 -10.69 -3.35 -3.41
CA ILE A 23 -11.94 -2.62 -3.47
C ILE A 23 -11.98 -1.88 -4.80
N VAL A 24 -13.03 -2.08 -5.58
CA VAL A 24 -13.28 -1.30 -6.80
C VAL A 24 -14.35 -0.26 -6.49
N VAL A 25 -13.98 1.01 -6.59
CA VAL A 25 -14.89 2.15 -6.42
C VAL A 25 -15.15 2.74 -7.80
N THR A 26 -16.42 2.79 -8.22
CA THR A 26 -16.83 3.41 -9.49
C THR A 26 -17.67 4.65 -9.25
N ALA A 27 -17.72 5.55 -10.22
CA ALA A 27 -18.59 6.73 -10.20
C ALA A 27 -18.95 7.18 -11.63
N VAL A 28 -19.79 8.20 -11.74
CA VAL A 28 -20.18 8.78 -13.05
C VAL A 28 -18.97 9.24 -13.88
N ASN A 29 -17.86 9.59 -13.24
CA ASN A 29 -16.59 9.92 -13.89
C ASN A 29 -15.41 9.61 -12.95
N ALA A 30 -14.21 9.57 -13.52
CA ALA A 30 -12.98 9.24 -12.80
C ALA A 30 -12.69 10.17 -11.62
N ARG A 31 -13.06 11.46 -11.71
CA ARG A 31 -12.88 12.42 -10.61
C ARG A 31 -13.57 11.95 -9.33
N TRP A 32 -14.86 11.62 -9.40
CA TRP A 32 -15.63 11.22 -8.20
C TRP A 32 -15.19 9.86 -7.66
N ALA A 33 -14.86 8.91 -8.54
CA ALA A 33 -14.26 7.65 -8.11
C ALA A 33 -12.94 7.88 -7.35
N ARG A 34 -12.09 8.79 -7.85
CA ARG A 34 -10.82 9.15 -7.23
C ARG A 34 -11.00 9.90 -5.90
N GLU A 35 -11.97 10.82 -5.80
CA GLU A 35 -12.27 11.52 -4.53
C GLU A 35 -12.69 10.53 -3.43
N ALA A 36 -13.58 9.58 -3.74
CA ALA A 36 -13.97 8.54 -2.80
C ALA A 36 -12.78 7.64 -2.41
N ALA A 37 -11.97 7.19 -3.38
CA ALA A 37 -10.80 6.38 -3.14
C ALA A 37 -9.74 7.08 -2.29
N LEU A 38 -9.46 8.36 -2.53
CA LEU A 38 -8.54 9.16 -1.72
C LEU A 38 -9.02 9.29 -0.26
N LYS A 39 -10.34 9.43 -0.04
CA LYS A 39 -10.89 9.45 1.33
C LYS A 39 -10.87 8.06 1.96
N LEU A 40 -11.13 7.01 1.19
CA LEU A 40 -11.08 5.62 1.65
C LEU A 40 -9.68 5.24 2.11
N THR A 41 -8.64 5.68 1.40
CA THR A 41 -7.24 5.42 1.73
C THR A 41 -6.65 6.41 2.75
N GLY A 42 -7.34 7.51 3.02
CA GLY A 42 -6.90 8.51 4.01
C GLY A 42 -6.75 7.93 5.41
N PHE A 43 -5.72 8.38 6.17
CA PHE A 43 -5.36 7.87 7.49
C PHE A 43 -5.24 6.33 7.53
N ALA A 44 -4.46 5.79 6.59
CA ALA A 44 -4.20 4.35 6.47
C ALA A 44 -2.73 4.08 6.13
N THR A 45 -1.83 4.83 6.77
CA THR A 45 -0.39 4.81 6.51
C THR A 45 0.31 3.62 7.15
N SER A 46 -0.08 3.25 8.37
CA SER A 46 0.54 2.15 9.12
C SER A 46 -0.44 1.51 10.09
N VAL A 47 -0.42 0.19 10.15
CA VAL A 47 -1.22 -0.60 11.11
C VAL A 47 -0.97 -0.20 12.57
N ILE A 48 0.18 0.37 12.89
CA ILE A 48 0.55 0.78 14.26
C ILE A 48 -0.49 1.74 14.85
N ALA A 49 -0.88 2.77 14.10
CA ALA A 49 -1.86 3.75 14.56
C ALA A 49 -3.19 3.65 13.79
N CYS A 50 -3.14 3.43 12.49
CA CYS A 50 -4.31 3.48 11.63
C CYS A 50 -5.10 2.16 11.60
N LYS A 51 -4.54 1.09 12.15
CA LYS A 51 -5.10 -0.27 12.18
C LYS A 51 -5.23 -0.94 10.80
N CYS A 52 -4.79 -0.28 9.76
CA CYS A 52 -4.73 -0.76 8.38
C CYS A 52 -3.73 0.08 7.59
N GLU A 53 -3.36 -0.44 6.43
CA GLU A 53 -2.59 0.24 5.40
C GLU A 53 -3.40 0.21 4.11
N ALA A 54 -3.50 1.34 3.41
CA ALA A 54 -4.27 1.41 2.17
C ALA A 54 -3.77 2.49 1.25
N ALA A 55 -3.80 2.21 -0.04
CA ALA A 55 -3.55 3.19 -1.09
C ALA A 55 -4.32 2.83 -2.37
N ILE A 56 -4.40 3.78 -3.28
CA ILE A 56 -4.87 3.54 -4.64
C ILE A 56 -3.84 2.65 -5.34
N GLU A 57 -4.32 1.56 -5.93
CA GLU A 57 -3.52 0.64 -6.72
C GLU A 57 -3.40 1.17 -8.16
N ARG A 58 -4.53 1.42 -8.81
CA ARG A 58 -4.58 1.97 -10.17
C ARG A 58 -5.95 2.51 -10.55
N GLU A 59 -6.02 3.26 -11.64
CA GLU A 59 -7.25 3.64 -12.30
C GLU A 59 -7.79 2.47 -13.13
N LEU A 60 -9.11 2.41 -13.30
CA LEU A 60 -9.81 1.38 -14.05
C LEU A 60 -10.66 2.03 -15.15
N GLU A 61 -10.50 1.53 -16.37
CA GLU A 61 -11.35 1.91 -17.47
C GLU A 61 -12.75 1.31 -17.35
N PRO A 62 -13.78 1.89 -17.97
CA PRO A 62 -15.16 1.39 -17.86
C PRO A 62 -15.33 -0.09 -18.19
N HIS A 63 -14.56 -0.62 -19.13
CA HIS A 63 -14.65 -2.03 -19.52
C HIS A 63 -14.05 -3.01 -18.49
N GLU A 64 -13.31 -2.51 -17.50
CA GLU A 64 -12.70 -3.28 -16.42
C GLU A 64 -13.60 -3.32 -15.17
N THR A 65 -14.69 -2.57 -15.13
CA THR A 65 -15.55 -2.42 -13.96
C THR A 65 -16.90 -3.14 -14.13
N PRO A 66 -17.49 -3.63 -13.02
CA PRO A 66 -18.74 -4.41 -13.11
C PRO A 66 -19.94 -3.64 -13.64
N ASP A 67 -19.96 -2.33 -13.55
CA ASP A 67 -21.06 -1.44 -13.94
C ASP A 67 -20.73 -0.54 -15.14
N ALA A 68 -19.63 -0.82 -15.82
CA ALA A 68 -19.15 -0.11 -17.00
C ALA A 68 -18.98 1.41 -16.80
N ARG A 69 -18.56 1.81 -15.58
CA ARG A 69 -18.23 3.21 -15.24
C ARG A 69 -16.74 3.33 -14.90
N PRO A 70 -16.14 4.52 -15.06
CA PRO A 70 -14.79 4.77 -14.61
C PRO A 70 -14.61 4.38 -13.13
N GLY A 71 -13.50 3.72 -12.81
CA GLY A 71 -13.27 3.20 -11.47
C GLY A 71 -11.86 3.42 -10.96
N ILE A 72 -11.69 3.16 -9.67
CA ILE A 72 -10.40 3.13 -8.97
C ILE A 72 -10.29 1.83 -8.21
N SER A 73 -9.19 1.12 -8.41
CA SER A 73 -8.78 -0.01 -7.59
C SER A 73 -8.02 0.47 -6.37
N VAL A 74 -8.42 0.00 -5.20
CA VAL A 74 -7.78 0.27 -3.91
C VAL A 74 -7.42 -1.04 -3.25
N LEU A 75 -6.20 -1.16 -2.74
CA LEU A 75 -5.82 -2.24 -1.84
C LEU A 75 -5.88 -1.75 -0.39
N LEU A 76 -6.44 -2.59 0.46
CA LEU A 76 -6.56 -2.39 1.90
C LEU A 76 -5.96 -3.60 2.63
N PHE A 77 -5.00 -3.36 3.50
CA PHE A 77 -4.30 -4.37 4.28
C PHE A 77 -4.58 -4.19 5.78
N ALA A 78 -4.71 -5.32 6.50
CA ALA A 78 -4.80 -5.35 7.95
C ALA A 78 -4.09 -6.59 8.50
N MET A 79 -3.79 -6.60 9.80
CA MET A 79 -3.04 -7.69 10.43
C MET A 79 -3.82 -9.02 10.44
N ASP A 80 -5.16 -8.95 10.50
CA ASP A 80 -6.03 -10.12 10.53
C ASP A 80 -7.34 -9.89 9.78
N THR A 81 -8.09 -10.97 9.58
CA THR A 81 -9.35 -10.94 8.82
C THR A 81 -10.45 -10.16 9.53
N GLU A 82 -10.52 -10.19 10.85
CA GLU A 82 -11.51 -9.45 11.64
C GLU A 82 -11.27 -7.94 11.54
N GLY A 83 -10.02 -7.53 11.73
CA GLY A 83 -9.60 -6.14 11.56
C GLY A 83 -9.86 -5.61 10.16
N LEU A 84 -9.56 -6.42 9.12
CA LEU A 84 -9.85 -6.10 7.74
C LEU A 84 -11.35 -5.87 7.52
N GLY A 85 -12.20 -6.75 8.05
CA GLY A 85 -13.66 -6.63 7.94
C GLY A 85 -14.19 -5.35 8.58
N LYS A 86 -13.70 -4.98 9.76
CA LYS A 86 -14.04 -3.71 10.43
C LYS A 86 -13.65 -2.50 9.57
N ARG A 87 -12.44 -2.51 9.02
CA ARG A 87 -11.97 -1.39 8.17
C ARG A 87 -12.75 -1.27 6.88
N LEU A 88 -13.12 -2.40 6.25
CA LEU A 88 -13.98 -2.39 5.07
C LEU A 88 -15.32 -1.70 5.36
N VAL A 89 -16.01 -2.08 6.42
CA VAL A 89 -17.30 -1.47 6.80
C VAL A 89 -17.16 0.02 7.09
N GLU A 90 -16.21 0.40 7.94
CA GLU A 90 -16.02 1.79 8.34
C GLU A 90 -15.67 2.68 7.15
N ARG A 91 -14.71 2.25 6.34
CA ARG A 91 -14.19 3.07 5.23
C ARG A 91 -15.17 3.14 4.07
N ILE A 92 -15.72 2.02 3.60
CA ILE A 92 -16.72 2.05 2.54
C ILE A 92 -17.95 2.85 2.99
N GLY A 93 -18.42 2.64 4.23
CA GLY A 93 -19.57 3.35 4.77
C GLY A 93 -19.38 4.87 4.82
N GLN A 94 -18.20 5.33 5.25
CA GLN A 94 -17.95 6.75 5.47
C GLN A 94 -17.39 7.50 4.25
N THR A 95 -16.91 6.81 3.22
CA THR A 95 -16.23 7.47 2.11
C THR A 95 -16.81 7.14 0.74
N VAL A 96 -17.42 5.96 0.57
CA VAL A 96 -18.06 5.58 -0.68
C VAL A 96 -19.55 5.90 -0.63
N ILE A 97 -20.31 5.39 0.34
CA ILE A 97 -21.77 5.67 0.42
C ILE A 97 -22.06 7.19 0.50
N THR A 98 -21.16 7.95 1.06
CA THR A 98 -21.32 9.41 1.23
C THR A 98 -20.82 10.24 0.06
N CYS A 99 -20.16 9.63 -0.91
CA CYS A 99 -19.64 10.33 -2.07
C CYS A 99 -20.63 10.27 -3.24
N PRO A 100 -20.87 11.38 -3.94
CA PRO A 100 -21.84 11.40 -5.04
C PRO A 100 -21.59 10.36 -6.11
N THR A 101 -22.66 9.70 -6.56
CA THR A 101 -22.70 8.78 -7.71
C THR A 101 -21.89 7.49 -7.59
N THR A 102 -21.28 7.20 -6.44
CA THR A 102 -20.38 6.07 -6.28
C THR A 102 -21.09 4.72 -6.13
N SER A 103 -20.37 3.67 -6.47
CA SER A 103 -20.68 2.26 -6.17
C SER A 103 -19.42 1.53 -5.73
N CYS A 104 -19.58 0.37 -5.09
CA CYS A 104 -18.47 -0.38 -4.53
C CYS A 104 -18.57 -1.87 -4.83
N PHE A 105 -17.50 -2.44 -5.35
CA PHE A 105 -17.43 -3.83 -5.78
C PHE A 105 -16.17 -4.52 -5.26
N ASP A 106 -16.23 -5.85 -5.22
CA ASP A 106 -15.10 -6.71 -4.91
C ASP A 106 -14.14 -6.78 -6.11
N GLY A 107 -12.85 -6.59 -5.83
CA GLY A 107 -11.78 -6.73 -6.82
C GLY A 107 -11.02 -8.06 -6.72
N LEU A 108 -11.43 -9.00 -5.84
CA LEU A 108 -10.84 -10.33 -5.67
C LEU A 108 -11.91 -11.45 -5.76
N PRO A 109 -12.61 -11.57 -6.88
CA PRO A 109 -13.76 -12.48 -6.99
C PRO A 109 -13.37 -13.96 -6.83
N GLY A 110 -12.12 -14.34 -7.16
CA GLY A 110 -11.61 -15.70 -7.05
C GLY A 110 -11.10 -16.10 -5.66
N ALA A 111 -11.15 -15.22 -4.66
CA ALA A 111 -10.67 -15.54 -3.32
C ALA A 111 -11.58 -16.54 -2.60
N GLU A 112 -10.99 -17.60 -2.00
CA GLU A 112 -11.73 -18.62 -1.22
C GLU A 112 -12.29 -18.03 0.08
N THR A 113 -11.50 -17.22 0.77
CA THR A 113 -11.95 -16.53 2.00
C THR A 113 -12.69 -15.27 1.63
N ARG A 114 -13.87 -15.07 2.23
CA ARG A 114 -14.71 -13.91 1.94
C ARG A 114 -15.21 -13.25 3.22
N LEU A 115 -15.33 -11.93 3.17
CA LEU A 115 -16.00 -11.10 4.17
C LEU A 115 -17.29 -10.53 3.56
N THR A 116 -18.26 -10.19 4.40
CA THR A 116 -19.56 -9.68 3.95
C THR A 116 -19.87 -8.28 4.49
N PRO A 117 -19.02 -7.27 4.19
CA PRO A 117 -19.26 -5.90 4.66
C PRO A 117 -20.58 -5.33 4.14
N GLY A 118 -21.04 -5.73 2.95
CA GLY A 118 -22.32 -5.31 2.38
C GLY A 118 -23.52 -5.64 3.27
N LYS A 119 -23.46 -6.72 4.06
CA LYS A 119 -24.52 -7.04 5.05
C LYS A 119 -24.63 -5.98 6.14
N SER A 120 -23.53 -5.40 6.58
CA SER A 120 -23.51 -4.31 7.56
C SER A 120 -23.86 -2.98 6.91
N LEU A 121 -23.32 -2.72 5.73
CA LEU A 121 -23.50 -1.44 5.02
C LEU A 121 -24.92 -1.21 4.51
N ARG A 122 -25.64 -2.28 4.11
CA ARG A 122 -27.01 -2.19 3.60
C ARG A 122 -28.00 -1.53 4.59
N VAL A 123 -27.72 -1.64 5.90
CA VAL A 123 -28.62 -1.09 6.93
C VAL A 123 -28.68 0.44 6.90
N PHE A 124 -27.72 1.10 6.23
CA PHE A 124 -27.79 2.52 5.98
C PHE A 124 -29.05 2.93 5.18
N GLY A 125 -29.63 2.02 4.41
CA GLY A 125 -30.90 2.22 3.71
C GLY A 125 -32.15 2.22 4.57
N ASP A 126 -32.03 2.00 5.90
CA ASP A 126 -33.12 2.08 6.90
C ASP A 126 -34.39 1.28 6.53
N GLY A 127 -34.21 0.10 5.95
CA GLY A 127 -35.29 -0.76 5.50
C GLY A 127 -35.72 -0.54 4.04
N PHE A 128 -35.30 0.53 3.40
CA PHE A 128 -35.64 0.83 2.00
C PHE A 128 -34.65 0.24 0.98
N GLN A 129 -33.56 -0.39 1.45
CA GLN A 129 -32.61 -1.02 0.55
C GLN A 129 -33.21 -2.21 -0.20
N GLY A 130 -32.99 -2.26 -1.50
CA GLY A 130 -33.28 -3.44 -2.32
C GLY A 130 -32.05 -4.34 -2.48
N SER A 131 -32.26 -5.57 -2.97
CA SER A 131 -31.14 -6.42 -3.39
C SER A 131 -31.45 -7.16 -4.69
N LYS A 132 -30.36 -7.47 -5.45
CA LYS A 132 -30.41 -8.32 -6.63
C LYS A 132 -29.25 -9.32 -6.57
N VAL A 133 -29.52 -10.55 -6.99
CA VAL A 133 -28.50 -11.58 -7.18
C VAL A 133 -28.18 -11.65 -8.68
N VAL A 134 -26.92 -11.59 -9.03
CA VAL A 134 -26.40 -11.73 -10.38
C VAL A 134 -25.30 -12.79 -10.34
N GLY A 135 -25.52 -13.93 -10.98
CA GLY A 135 -24.66 -15.10 -10.80
C GLY A 135 -24.67 -15.56 -9.35
N ASN A 136 -23.50 -15.64 -8.76
CA ASN A 136 -23.31 -16.02 -7.34
C ASN A 136 -23.22 -14.81 -6.39
N ASP A 137 -23.22 -13.60 -6.92
CA ASP A 137 -23.02 -12.38 -6.15
C ASP A 137 -24.33 -11.66 -5.85
N ARG A 138 -24.44 -11.20 -4.60
CA ARG A 138 -25.53 -10.32 -4.17
C ARG A 138 -25.05 -8.88 -4.18
N PHE A 139 -25.88 -8.02 -4.76
CA PHE A 139 -25.69 -6.56 -4.78
C PHE A 139 -26.83 -5.90 -4.01
N TRP A 140 -26.48 -4.96 -3.16
CA TRP A 140 -27.42 -4.12 -2.43
C TRP A 140 -27.58 -2.78 -3.14
N ARG A 141 -28.81 -2.35 -3.30
CA ARG A 141 -29.20 -1.02 -3.79
C ARG A 141 -29.58 -0.21 -2.56
N VAL A 142 -28.68 0.62 -2.11
CA VAL A 142 -28.88 1.48 -0.93
C VAL A 142 -29.33 2.84 -1.40
N PRO A 143 -30.58 3.29 -1.04
CA PRO A 143 -31.06 4.61 -1.44
C PRO A 143 -30.23 5.70 -0.77
N VAL A 144 -29.84 6.69 -1.55
CA VAL A 144 -29.12 7.89 -1.16
C VAL A 144 -29.74 9.10 -1.86
N MET A 145 -29.41 10.33 -1.46
CA MET A 145 -30.09 11.54 -1.93
C MET A 145 -29.94 11.81 -3.44
N ASP A 146 -28.86 11.35 -4.05
CA ASP A 146 -28.62 11.47 -5.50
C ASP A 146 -29.04 10.24 -6.32
N GLY A 147 -29.69 9.25 -5.66
CA GLY A 147 -30.19 8.04 -6.30
C GLY A 147 -29.93 6.78 -5.47
N GLU A 148 -29.07 5.90 -5.96
CA GLU A 148 -28.76 4.63 -5.30
C GLU A 148 -27.25 4.36 -5.33
N CYS A 149 -26.71 3.91 -4.20
CA CYS A 149 -25.37 3.35 -4.13
C CYS A 149 -25.44 1.83 -4.27
N LEU A 150 -24.78 1.27 -5.29
CA LEU A 150 -24.66 -0.19 -5.44
C LEU A 150 -23.47 -0.69 -4.61
N LEU A 151 -23.74 -1.66 -3.75
CA LEU A 151 -22.73 -2.29 -2.90
C LEU A 151 -22.74 -3.80 -3.11
N GLN A 152 -21.62 -4.37 -3.50
CA GLN A 152 -21.48 -5.83 -3.49
C GLN A 152 -21.50 -6.34 -2.04
N GLU A 153 -22.18 -7.46 -1.77
CA GLU A 153 -22.31 -7.98 -0.42
C GLU A 153 -21.01 -8.51 0.13
N SER A 154 -20.23 -9.20 -0.71
CA SER A 154 -19.13 -10.04 -0.29
C SER A 154 -17.84 -9.64 -1.01
N PHE A 155 -16.76 -9.53 -0.26
CA PHE A 155 -15.43 -9.16 -0.72
C PHE A 155 -14.43 -10.28 -0.45
N GLY A 156 -13.59 -10.57 -1.45
CA GLY A 156 -12.50 -11.52 -1.34
C GLY A 156 -11.42 -11.07 -0.36
N VAL A 157 -10.81 -12.03 0.32
CA VAL A 157 -9.67 -11.83 1.20
C VAL A 157 -8.49 -12.65 0.70
N ALA A 158 -7.39 -11.97 0.41
CA ALA A 158 -6.12 -12.60 0.07
C ALA A 158 -5.16 -12.63 1.27
N LYS A 159 -4.19 -13.54 1.20
CA LYS A 159 -2.98 -13.44 2.02
C LYS A 159 -2.10 -12.37 1.39
N GLY A 160 -1.77 -11.33 2.16
CA GLY A 160 -0.88 -10.26 1.71
C GLY A 160 0.41 -10.23 2.51
N VAL A 161 1.35 -9.42 2.04
CA VAL A 161 2.66 -9.18 2.65
C VAL A 161 2.82 -7.69 2.84
N GLY A 162 3.08 -7.26 4.08
CA GLY A 162 3.30 -5.85 4.41
C GLY A 162 4.71 -5.57 4.89
N GLY A 163 5.19 -4.36 4.64
CA GLY A 163 6.48 -3.88 5.14
C GLY A 163 7.68 -4.20 4.25
N GLY A 164 7.50 -4.61 2.99
CA GLY A 164 8.58 -4.55 2.00
C GLY A 164 9.16 -3.14 1.99
N ASN A 165 10.50 -2.97 1.98
CA ASN A 165 11.08 -1.63 2.07
C ASN A 165 12.48 -1.54 1.46
N PHE A 166 12.89 -0.30 1.16
CA PHE A 166 14.28 0.06 0.95
C PHE A 166 14.50 1.53 1.34
N ILE A 167 15.73 1.81 1.76
CA ILE A 167 16.12 3.11 2.32
C ILE A 167 17.12 3.74 1.37
N ILE A 168 16.85 4.97 0.93
CA ILE A 168 17.64 5.77 0.01
C ILE A 168 18.51 6.73 0.80
N LEU A 169 19.83 6.59 0.67
CA LEU A 169 20.83 7.39 1.36
C LEU A 169 21.43 8.42 0.37
N GLY A 170 21.12 9.68 0.53
CA GLY A 170 21.56 10.72 -0.39
C GLY A 170 22.46 11.78 0.25
N ALA A 171 23.23 12.46 -0.58
CA ALA A 171 24.13 13.53 -0.18
C ALA A 171 23.40 14.78 0.33
N ASP A 172 22.18 15.02 -0.14
CA ASP A 172 21.36 16.17 0.25
C ASP A 172 19.86 15.84 0.10
N SER A 173 19.00 16.68 0.68
CA SER A 173 17.56 16.46 0.69
C SER A 173 16.91 16.55 -0.70
N ARG A 174 17.46 17.36 -1.60
CA ARG A 174 16.89 17.54 -2.95
C ARG A 174 17.10 16.31 -3.81
N SER A 175 18.34 15.81 -3.86
CA SER A 175 18.66 14.58 -4.62
C SER A 175 17.97 13.36 -4.03
N THR A 176 17.89 13.26 -2.69
CA THR A 176 17.19 12.15 -2.02
C THR A 176 15.69 12.15 -2.33
N LEU A 177 15.03 13.32 -2.28
CA LEU A 177 13.62 13.44 -2.62
C LEU A 177 13.37 13.11 -4.10
N ALA A 178 14.19 13.62 -5.01
CA ALA A 178 14.05 13.32 -6.44
C ALA A 178 14.18 11.82 -6.75
N ALA A 179 15.10 11.13 -6.07
CA ALA A 179 15.26 9.69 -6.20
C ALA A 179 14.06 8.92 -5.63
N ALA A 180 13.51 9.35 -4.49
CA ALA A 180 12.32 8.76 -3.90
C ALA A 180 11.08 8.97 -4.79
N GLU A 181 10.90 10.16 -5.37
CA GLU A 181 9.83 10.45 -6.33
C GLU A 181 9.97 9.61 -7.62
N ALA A 182 11.18 9.43 -8.13
CA ALA A 182 11.43 8.54 -9.26
C ALA A 182 11.09 7.08 -8.94
N SER A 183 11.41 6.61 -7.73
CA SER A 183 10.99 5.31 -7.23
C SER A 183 9.47 5.15 -7.22
N VAL A 184 8.77 6.11 -6.63
CA VAL A 184 7.30 6.10 -6.56
C VAL A 184 6.69 6.07 -7.95
N ALA A 185 7.21 6.88 -8.87
CA ALA A 185 6.74 6.91 -10.26
C ALA A 185 6.95 5.57 -10.99
N ALA A 186 8.07 4.89 -10.73
CA ALA A 186 8.37 3.58 -11.31
C ALA A 186 7.49 2.44 -10.75
N ILE A 187 7.02 2.57 -9.52
CA ILE A 187 6.13 1.60 -8.85
C ILE A 187 4.66 1.90 -9.16
N ALA A 188 4.33 3.15 -9.48
CA ALA A 188 2.95 3.57 -9.71
C ALA A 188 2.23 2.68 -10.75
N ASN A 189 1.00 2.31 -10.44
CA ASN A 189 0.15 1.44 -11.26
C ASN A 189 0.65 0.00 -11.46
N MET A 190 1.63 -0.45 -10.69
CA MET A 190 1.95 -1.87 -10.65
C MET A 190 0.85 -2.64 -9.93
N GLU A 191 0.27 -3.62 -10.61
CA GLU A 191 -0.80 -4.44 -10.05
C GLU A 191 -0.31 -5.26 -8.85
N GLY A 192 -1.15 -5.30 -7.80
CA GLY A 192 -0.92 -6.08 -6.60
C GLY A 192 -0.04 -5.41 -5.55
N VAL A 193 0.36 -4.15 -5.74
CA VAL A 193 1.24 -3.41 -4.81
C VAL A 193 0.71 -2.01 -4.52
N ILE A 194 0.92 -1.56 -3.29
CA ILE A 194 0.68 -0.17 -2.89
C ILE A 194 1.83 0.41 -2.08
N LEU A 195 1.86 1.73 -2.03
CA LEU A 195 2.75 2.55 -1.20
C LEU A 195 1.87 3.33 -0.20
N PRO A 196 1.70 2.85 1.06
CA PRO A 196 0.69 3.41 1.97
C PRO A 196 1.08 4.75 2.60
N PHE A 197 2.35 5.15 2.53
CA PHE A 197 2.80 6.42 3.09
C PHE A 197 2.40 7.62 2.24
N PRO A 198 2.31 8.84 2.82
CA PRO A 198 1.96 10.05 2.07
C PRO A 198 2.92 10.27 0.89
N GLY A 199 2.34 10.38 -0.33
CA GLY A 199 3.13 10.48 -1.56
C GLY A 199 3.97 9.23 -1.88
N GLY A 200 3.73 8.10 -1.20
CA GLY A 200 4.49 6.87 -1.34
C GLY A 200 5.84 6.87 -0.62
N ILE A 201 6.17 7.92 0.16
CA ILE A 201 7.50 8.13 0.75
C ILE A 201 7.39 8.23 2.27
N ALA A 202 8.18 7.44 3.00
CA ALA A 202 8.32 7.51 4.44
C ALA A 202 9.58 8.29 4.83
N ARG A 203 9.45 9.19 5.81
CA ARG A 203 10.57 9.96 6.39
C ARG A 203 10.86 9.58 7.84
N SER A 204 9.98 8.84 8.47
CA SER A 204 10.09 8.51 9.89
C SER A 204 11.09 7.39 10.17
N GLY A 205 11.27 6.46 9.21
CA GLY A 205 12.11 5.29 9.35
C GLY A 205 11.80 4.53 10.66
N SER A 206 10.53 4.19 10.88
CA SER A 206 10.01 3.70 12.16
C SER A 206 10.83 2.54 12.72
N LYS A 207 11.27 2.73 13.95
CA LYS A 207 11.94 1.73 14.76
C LYS A 207 10.96 1.16 15.79
N VAL A 208 10.95 -0.13 15.98
CA VAL A 208 10.11 -0.79 16.99
C VAL A 208 10.46 -0.29 18.40
N GLY A 209 9.45 0.13 19.13
CA GLY A 209 9.57 0.62 20.49
C GLY A 209 10.22 1.99 20.61
N SER A 210 10.63 2.33 21.83
CA SER A 210 11.30 3.59 22.19
C SER A 210 12.29 3.38 23.33
N ARG A 211 13.43 4.06 23.27
CA ARG A 211 14.40 4.05 24.36
C ARG A 211 13.91 4.79 25.60
N ARG A 212 13.16 5.86 25.43
CA ARG A 212 12.80 6.78 26.50
C ARG A 212 11.34 6.66 26.94
N TYR A 213 10.44 6.43 26.02
CA TYR A 213 8.99 6.50 26.28
C TYR A 213 8.40 5.09 26.28
N LYS A 214 8.11 4.56 27.48
CA LYS A 214 7.47 3.24 27.63
C LYS A 214 6.06 3.27 26.99
N GLY A 215 5.73 2.23 26.23
CA GLY A 215 4.44 2.12 25.57
C GLY A 215 4.34 2.77 24.17
N LEU A 216 5.37 3.49 23.73
CA LEU A 216 5.42 3.95 22.35
C LEU A 216 5.81 2.76 21.45
N ALA A 217 4.89 2.36 20.54
CA ALA A 217 5.04 1.16 19.71
C ALA A 217 6.14 1.30 18.64
N ALA A 218 6.36 2.51 18.16
CA ALA A 218 7.41 2.84 17.20
C ALA A 218 7.97 4.24 17.45
N SER A 219 9.22 4.45 17.07
CA SER A 219 9.91 5.75 17.21
C SER A 219 10.79 6.01 15.98
N THR A 220 11.38 7.21 15.91
CA THR A 220 12.31 7.55 14.83
C THR A 220 13.47 6.56 14.76
N ASN A 221 13.90 6.22 13.56
CA ASN A 221 15.08 5.37 13.35
C ASN A 221 16.34 6.22 13.50
N ASP A 222 16.78 6.37 14.75
CA ASP A 222 17.88 7.25 15.13
C ASP A 222 19.22 6.90 14.47
N ALA A 223 19.43 5.64 14.09
CA ALA A 223 20.63 5.20 13.37
C ALA A 223 20.70 5.77 11.93
N PHE A 224 19.54 6.13 11.36
CA PHE A 224 19.42 6.71 10.01
C PHE A 224 19.07 8.21 10.02
N CYS A 225 19.19 8.88 11.16
CA CYS A 225 18.98 10.34 11.25
C CYS A 225 20.32 11.08 11.20
N PRO A 226 20.63 11.80 10.10
CA PRO A 226 21.91 12.51 9.97
C PRO A 226 22.18 13.51 11.11
N THR A 227 21.13 14.21 11.57
CA THR A 227 21.22 15.18 12.68
C THR A 227 21.55 14.55 14.04
N LEU A 228 21.40 13.23 14.16
CA LEU A 228 21.67 12.51 15.42
C LEU A 228 23.04 11.83 15.45
N ARG A 229 23.88 11.95 14.40
CA ARG A 229 25.22 11.34 14.37
C ARG A 229 26.05 11.57 15.63
N PRO A 230 26.13 12.80 16.20
CA PRO A 230 26.93 13.02 17.39
C PRO A 230 26.30 12.46 18.67
N LEU A 231 25.05 12.01 18.62
CA LEU A 231 24.26 11.62 19.82
C LEU A 231 23.95 10.13 19.89
N THR A 232 24.04 9.41 18.77
CA THR A 232 23.68 8.00 18.66
C THR A 232 24.68 7.22 17.81
N ALA A 233 24.67 5.88 17.91
CA ALA A 233 25.38 5.05 16.95
C ALA A 233 24.69 5.19 15.58
N SER A 234 25.37 5.86 14.66
CA SER A 234 24.86 6.09 13.31
C SER A 234 25.24 4.93 12.38
N SER A 235 24.32 4.54 11.51
CA SER A 235 24.55 3.61 10.39
C SER A 235 24.84 4.34 9.07
N LEU A 236 24.97 5.67 9.10
CA LEU A 236 25.13 6.49 7.91
C LEU A 236 26.61 6.74 7.60
N PRO A 237 27.03 6.60 6.31
CA PRO A 237 28.29 7.16 5.83
C PRO A 237 28.38 8.67 6.07
N ASP A 238 29.61 9.20 6.20
CA ASP A 238 29.83 10.60 6.52
C ASP A 238 29.31 11.60 5.47
N ASP A 239 29.23 11.16 4.22
CA ASP A 239 28.78 11.94 3.06
C ASP A 239 27.27 11.78 2.75
N VAL A 240 26.47 11.28 3.72
CA VAL A 240 25.00 11.14 3.63
C VAL A 240 24.33 12.14 4.54
N ASP A 241 23.64 13.13 4.01
CA ASP A 241 22.93 14.17 4.76
C ASP A 241 21.40 14.10 4.69
N SER A 242 20.86 13.15 3.91
CA SER A 242 19.42 12.95 3.80
C SER A 242 19.07 11.49 3.58
N VAL A 243 17.97 11.05 4.21
CA VAL A 243 17.48 9.67 4.14
C VAL A 243 15.97 9.65 3.95
N LEU A 244 15.49 8.87 2.99
CA LEU A 244 14.08 8.58 2.77
C LEU A 244 13.89 7.08 2.58
N GLU A 245 12.70 6.61 2.85
CA GLU A 245 12.34 5.20 2.78
C GLU A 245 11.11 5.02 1.88
N ILE A 246 11.12 3.95 1.09
CA ILE A 246 9.95 3.46 0.38
C ILE A 246 9.47 2.20 1.10
N VAL A 247 8.19 2.18 1.48
CA VAL A 247 7.53 1.04 2.12
C VAL A 247 6.42 0.55 1.21
N LEU A 248 6.35 -0.78 1.03
CA LEU A 248 5.44 -1.44 0.09
C LEU A 248 4.62 -2.51 0.80
N ASP A 249 3.34 -2.59 0.42
CA ASP A 249 2.50 -3.74 0.73
C ASP A 249 2.05 -4.39 -0.56
N GLY A 250 2.04 -5.72 -0.61
CA GLY A 250 1.70 -6.47 -1.81
C GLY A 250 0.77 -7.65 -1.54
N LEU A 251 0.04 -8.07 -2.58
CA LEU A 251 -0.80 -9.27 -2.52
C LEU A 251 0.02 -10.56 -2.44
N ASP A 252 1.27 -10.51 -2.89
CA ASP A 252 2.22 -11.61 -2.86
C ASP A 252 3.68 -11.11 -2.88
N GLU A 253 4.61 -12.01 -2.62
CA GLU A 253 6.05 -11.69 -2.61
C GLU A 253 6.58 -11.24 -3.98
N GLU A 254 6.07 -11.83 -5.05
CA GLU A 254 6.54 -11.52 -6.41
C GLU A 254 6.18 -10.09 -6.81
N SER A 255 4.98 -9.64 -6.47
CA SER A 255 4.55 -8.26 -6.66
C SER A 255 5.47 -7.28 -5.94
N ILE A 256 5.84 -7.58 -4.68
CA ILE A 256 6.80 -6.77 -3.90
C ILE A 256 8.19 -6.81 -4.55
N ARG A 257 8.70 -7.98 -4.95
CA ARG A 257 10.01 -8.10 -5.62
C ARG A 257 10.09 -7.26 -6.89
N ARG A 258 9.07 -7.34 -7.74
CA ARG A 258 8.99 -6.53 -8.97
C ARG A 258 8.98 -5.03 -8.67
N ALA A 259 8.19 -4.62 -7.70
CA ALA A 259 8.10 -3.21 -7.30
C ALA A 259 9.41 -2.71 -6.67
N MET A 260 10.02 -3.49 -5.78
CA MET A 260 11.33 -3.15 -5.21
C MET A 260 12.40 -3.02 -6.29
N ARG A 261 12.47 -3.96 -7.25
CA ARG A 261 13.42 -3.89 -8.36
C ARG A 261 13.25 -2.60 -9.16
N ALA A 262 12.03 -2.28 -9.56
CA ALA A 262 11.73 -1.08 -10.33
C ALA A 262 12.07 0.19 -9.54
N GLY A 263 11.63 0.27 -8.28
CA GLY A 263 11.86 1.41 -7.41
C GLY A 263 13.33 1.64 -7.09
N ILE A 264 14.06 0.59 -6.73
CA ILE A 264 15.52 0.67 -6.45
C ILE A 264 16.28 1.11 -7.70
N THR A 265 15.96 0.52 -8.86
CA THR A 265 16.62 0.90 -10.12
C THR A 265 16.38 2.37 -10.47
N ALA A 266 15.15 2.84 -10.31
CA ALA A 266 14.77 4.23 -10.57
C ALA A 266 15.38 5.23 -9.57
N ALA A 267 15.61 4.79 -8.32
CA ALA A 267 16.25 5.62 -7.30
C ALA A 267 17.77 5.79 -7.50
N CYS A 268 18.39 4.98 -8.35
CA CYS A 268 19.84 5.07 -8.60
C CYS A 268 20.18 6.28 -9.47
N LEU A 269 20.04 7.48 -8.90
CA LEU A 269 20.28 8.79 -9.53
C LEU A 269 21.51 9.48 -8.97
N PRO A 270 22.07 10.48 -9.69
CA PRO A 270 23.16 11.32 -9.18
C PRO A 270 22.82 11.94 -7.82
N GLY A 271 23.76 11.94 -6.90
CA GLY A 271 23.58 12.44 -5.53
C GLY A 271 23.16 11.36 -4.53
N ILE A 272 22.76 10.16 -4.98
CA ILE A 272 22.52 9.03 -4.11
C ILE A 272 23.83 8.27 -3.86
N ARG A 273 24.10 7.96 -2.59
CA ARG A 273 25.32 7.28 -2.14
C ARG A 273 25.13 5.78 -2.05
N ALA A 274 24.02 5.38 -1.42
CA ALA A 274 23.69 3.97 -1.25
C ALA A 274 22.19 3.75 -1.15
N ILE A 275 21.79 2.51 -1.39
CA ILE A 275 20.46 1.99 -1.06
C ILE A 275 20.65 0.79 -0.14
N THR A 276 19.96 0.82 0.99
CA THR A 276 19.91 -0.25 2.00
C THR A 276 18.46 -0.62 2.29
N ALA A 277 18.20 -1.48 3.29
CA ALA A 277 16.86 -1.85 3.69
C ALA A 277 16.74 -1.92 5.21
N GLY A 278 15.51 -1.73 5.71
CA GLY A 278 15.17 -1.94 7.11
C GLY A 278 14.91 -3.41 7.40
N ASN A 279 15.64 -3.95 8.39
CA ASN A 279 15.37 -5.26 8.96
C ASN A 279 15.62 -5.27 10.47
N TYR A 280 15.10 -6.28 11.11
CA TYR A 280 15.21 -6.48 12.56
C TYR A 280 15.95 -7.77 12.89
N GLY A 281 16.91 -8.15 12.03
CA GLY A 281 17.67 -9.38 12.14
C GLY A 281 16.86 -10.64 11.92
N GLY A 282 15.84 -10.58 11.06
CA GLY A 282 14.96 -11.69 10.73
C GLY A 282 13.92 -12.02 11.83
N LYS A 283 13.59 -11.07 12.70
CA LYS A 283 12.68 -11.30 13.85
C LYS A 283 11.31 -10.65 13.71
N LEU A 284 11.11 -9.79 12.70
CA LEU A 284 9.85 -9.09 12.47
C LEU A 284 8.85 -9.97 11.72
N GLY A 285 9.30 -10.70 10.71
CA GLY A 285 8.42 -11.54 9.91
C GLY A 285 9.17 -12.55 9.03
N PRO A 286 8.44 -13.50 8.45
CA PRO A 286 9.03 -14.62 7.68
C PRO A 286 9.45 -14.24 6.25
N HIS A 287 9.04 -13.07 5.75
CA HIS A 287 9.30 -12.67 4.37
C HIS A 287 10.58 -11.84 4.32
N HIS A 288 11.56 -12.31 3.56
CA HIS A 288 12.85 -11.64 3.39
C HIS A 288 13.10 -11.32 1.92
N PHE A 289 13.47 -10.08 1.65
CA PHE A 289 13.71 -9.54 0.31
C PHE A 289 15.16 -9.08 0.18
N PRO A 290 16.13 -9.96 -0.15
CA PRO A 290 17.54 -9.60 -0.32
C PRO A 290 17.69 -8.64 -1.51
N LEU A 291 18.22 -7.43 -1.27
CA LEU A 291 18.28 -6.37 -2.29
C LEU A 291 19.05 -6.79 -3.53
N ARG A 292 20.21 -7.43 -3.35
CA ARG A 292 21.05 -7.89 -4.47
C ARG A 292 20.38 -8.98 -5.29
N SER A 293 19.76 -9.98 -4.65
CA SER A 293 19.01 -11.02 -5.36
C SER A 293 17.89 -10.45 -6.23
N ILE A 294 17.12 -9.50 -5.69
CA ILE A 294 16.04 -8.84 -6.41
C ILE A 294 16.54 -8.16 -7.69
N LEU A 295 17.74 -7.57 -7.65
CA LEU A 295 18.33 -6.87 -8.78
C LEU A 295 19.02 -7.80 -9.78
N ASP A 296 19.56 -8.94 -9.31
CA ASP A 296 20.25 -9.94 -10.15
C ASP A 296 19.26 -10.85 -10.90
N GLU A 297 18.04 -11.04 -10.41
CA GLU A 297 17.01 -11.78 -11.14
C GLU A 297 16.79 -11.09 -12.48
N LYS A 298 17.30 -11.70 -13.57
CA LYS A 298 17.01 -11.24 -14.93
C LYS A 298 15.51 -11.14 -15.05
N ALA A 299 15.03 -9.96 -15.50
CA ALA A 299 13.65 -9.82 -15.87
C ALA A 299 13.33 -10.98 -16.83
N GLU A 300 12.60 -11.98 -16.37
CA GLU A 300 11.90 -12.90 -17.24
C GLU A 300 10.81 -12.05 -17.90
N ALA A 301 11.30 -11.23 -18.82
CA ALA A 301 10.49 -10.38 -19.68
C ALA A 301 9.60 -11.28 -20.48
N GLY A 302 8.30 -11.13 -20.27
CA GLY A 302 7.25 -11.35 -21.22
C GLY A 302 7.55 -12.30 -22.38
N ALA A 303 7.45 -13.59 -22.14
CA ALA A 303 7.20 -14.57 -23.15
C ALA A 303 6.05 -15.44 -22.67
N ARG A 304 4.85 -14.96 -22.88
CA ARG A 304 3.71 -15.85 -23.13
C ARG A 304 2.96 -15.35 -24.35
N PRO A 305 2.76 -16.25 -25.32
CA PRO A 305 2.11 -15.96 -26.58
C PRO A 305 0.65 -15.58 -26.43
#